data_91e1dcb95ac684c41c0c3cb43bd010bc
#
_entry.id   91e1dcb95ac684c41c0c3cb43bd010bc
#
_cell.length_a   1.000
_cell.length_b   1.000
_cell.length_c   1.000
_cell.angle_alpha   90.00
_cell.angle_beta   90.00
_cell.angle_gamma   90.00
#
_symmetry.space_group_name_H-M   'P 1'
#
loop_
_entity.id
_entity.type
_entity.pdbx_description
1 polymer ?
#
loop_
_entity_poly.entity_id
_entity_poly.type
_entity_poly.pdbx_seq_one_letter_code
_entity_poly.pdbx_strand_id
1 'polypeptide(L)'
;VMKEKQSLEQEAMQPGFEAVTGKGGIKVIDGSSVKFGRFDGAQPHCVGLTDLVTDQDGSSMAAGFMQWENAFFPWTLNYDEIDMVLEGELHVRHQGETLVAKAGDVMFIPKGSSIEFGTPSTVRFLYVAWPANWQSL
;
A
#
# COMPACT_ATOMS: atom_id res chain seq x y z
N VAL A 1 -28.06 6.57 -11.99
CA VAL A 1 -27.04 7.54 -11.52
C VAL A 1 -26.13 6.89 -10.49
N MET A 2 -26.69 6.29 -9.44
CA MET A 2 -25.88 5.61 -8.43
C MET A 2 -25.17 4.36 -8.94
N LYS A 3 -25.82 3.60 -9.84
CA LYS A 3 -25.21 2.44 -10.48
C LYS A 3 -24.04 2.81 -11.39
N GLU A 4 -24.17 3.88 -12.14
CA GLU A 4 -23.10 4.37 -13.02
C GLU A 4 -21.89 4.82 -12.21
N LYS A 5 -22.11 5.53 -11.10
CA LYS A 5 -21.05 5.99 -10.20
C LYS A 5 -20.32 4.82 -9.55
N GLN A 6 -21.04 3.80 -9.09
CA GLN A 6 -20.43 2.58 -8.52
C GLN A 6 -19.64 1.80 -9.58
N SER A 7 -20.15 1.70 -10.80
CA SER A 7 -19.48 1.04 -11.90
C SER A 7 -18.17 1.73 -12.27
N LEU A 8 -18.18 3.06 -12.33
CA LEU A 8 -17.00 3.86 -12.62
C LEU A 8 -15.96 3.76 -11.47
N GLU A 9 -16.41 3.76 -10.24
CA GLU A 9 -15.54 3.56 -9.08
C GLU A 9 -14.91 2.16 -9.09
N GLN A 10 -15.67 1.12 -9.43
CA GLN A 10 -15.15 -0.24 -9.56
C GLN A 10 -14.14 -0.34 -10.69
N GLU A 11 -14.40 0.25 -11.84
CA GLU A 11 -13.44 0.28 -12.95
C GLU A 11 -12.17 1.03 -12.57
N ALA A 12 -12.30 2.16 -11.86
CA ALA A 12 -11.16 2.94 -11.38
C ALA A 12 -10.32 2.19 -10.33
N MET A 13 -10.90 1.17 -9.66
CA MET A 13 -10.21 0.37 -8.65
C MET A 13 -9.67 -0.95 -9.19
N GLN A 14 -9.54 -1.10 -10.50
CA GLN A 14 -8.89 -2.27 -11.11
C GLN A 14 -7.38 -2.13 -11.01
N PRO A 15 -6.70 -3.05 -10.29
CA PRO A 15 -5.25 -2.97 -10.13
C PRO A 15 -4.54 -3.28 -11.46
N GLY A 16 -3.39 -2.67 -11.64
CA GLY A 16 -2.55 -2.95 -12.79
C GLY A 16 -1.36 -2.01 -12.86
N PHE A 17 -0.39 -2.38 -13.65
CA PHE A 17 0.79 -1.56 -13.90
C PHE A 17 1.51 -2.06 -15.16
N GLU A 18 2.37 -1.21 -15.71
CA GLU A 18 3.25 -1.57 -16.81
C GLU A 18 4.67 -1.81 -16.26
N ALA A 19 5.33 -2.84 -16.79
CA ALA A 19 6.68 -3.18 -16.39
C ALA A 19 7.45 -3.73 -17.58
N VAL A 20 8.76 -3.54 -17.55
CA VAL A 20 9.70 -4.18 -18.49
C VAL A 20 10.44 -5.27 -17.71
N THR A 21 10.33 -6.50 -18.18
CA THR A 21 11.04 -7.64 -17.59
C THR A 21 12.21 -8.03 -18.47
N GLY A 22 13.40 -8.02 -17.89
CA GLY A 22 14.62 -8.41 -18.54
C GLY A 22 15.02 -9.85 -18.25
N LYS A 23 16.24 -10.20 -18.62
CA LYS A 23 16.83 -11.51 -18.33
C LYS A 23 16.98 -11.69 -16.83
N GLY A 24 16.84 -12.94 -16.37
CA GLY A 24 17.02 -13.28 -14.95
C GLY A 24 15.89 -12.82 -14.03
N GLY A 25 14.75 -12.39 -14.58
CA GLY A 25 13.62 -11.97 -13.79
C GLY A 25 13.71 -10.54 -13.26
N ILE A 26 14.71 -9.79 -13.70
CA ILE A 26 14.84 -8.37 -13.33
C ILE A 26 13.71 -7.59 -14.02
N LYS A 27 12.96 -6.81 -13.26
CA LYS A 27 11.89 -6.00 -13.86
C LYS A 27 11.91 -4.57 -13.34
N VAL A 28 11.57 -3.65 -14.24
CA VAL A 28 11.39 -2.23 -13.91
C VAL A 28 9.91 -1.91 -14.06
N ILE A 29 9.32 -1.46 -12.98
CA ILE A 29 7.91 -1.09 -12.94
C ILE A 29 7.78 0.40 -13.16
N ASP A 30 6.95 0.81 -14.12
CA ASP A 30 6.63 2.21 -14.33
C ASP A 30 5.66 2.65 -13.23
N GLY A 31 6.18 3.40 -12.24
CA GLY A 31 5.39 3.85 -11.10
C GLY A 31 4.22 4.76 -11.51
N SER A 32 4.35 5.49 -12.60
CA SER A 32 3.28 6.36 -13.09
C SER A 32 2.12 5.58 -13.74
N SER A 33 2.36 4.34 -14.12
CA SER A 33 1.34 3.47 -14.73
C SER A 33 0.49 2.73 -13.70
N VAL A 34 0.85 2.79 -12.42
CA VAL A 34 0.19 2.00 -11.37
C VAL A 34 -1.25 2.46 -11.18
N LYS A 35 -2.18 1.53 -11.34
CA LYS A 35 -3.60 1.68 -11.04
C LYS A 35 -3.91 0.88 -9.79
N PHE A 36 -4.70 1.47 -8.88
CA PHE A 36 -4.93 0.89 -7.57
C PHE A 36 -6.17 0.01 -7.54
N GLY A 37 -6.02 -1.17 -6.93
CA GLY A 37 -7.13 -1.96 -6.45
C GLY A 37 -7.56 -1.46 -5.07
N ARG A 38 -8.68 -1.94 -4.57
CA ARG A 38 -9.19 -1.58 -3.25
C ARG A 38 -8.61 -2.50 -2.18
N PHE A 39 -8.10 -1.91 -1.11
CA PHE A 39 -7.64 -2.65 0.05
C PHE A 39 -8.82 -2.91 1.00
N ASP A 40 -9.26 -4.16 1.08
CA ASP A 40 -10.42 -4.55 1.88
C ASP A 40 -10.19 -4.43 3.39
N GLY A 41 -8.93 -4.47 3.83
CA GLY A 41 -8.56 -4.31 5.24
C GLY A 41 -8.86 -2.94 5.82
N ALA A 42 -9.11 -1.95 4.98
CA ALA A 42 -9.40 -0.57 5.40
C ALA A 42 -10.89 -0.21 5.33
N GLN A 43 -11.76 -1.16 5.03
CA GLN A 43 -13.19 -0.89 4.95
C GLN A 43 -13.73 -0.22 6.21
N PRO A 44 -14.67 0.73 6.10
CA PRO A 44 -15.36 1.20 4.88
C PRO A 44 -14.60 2.25 4.07
N HIS A 45 -13.36 2.56 4.44
CA HIS A 45 -12.57 3.59 3.75
C HIS A 45 -12.11 3.12 2.38
N CYS A 46 -12.01 4.06 1.45
CA CYS A 46 -11.50 3.79 0.11
C CYS A 46 -9.98 3.94 0.11
N VAL A 47 -9.29 2.83 0.28
CA VAL A 47 -7.82 2.78 0.31
C VAL A 47 -7.34 1.95 -0.87
N GLY A 48 -6.45 2.53 -1.67
CA GLY A 48 -5.85 1.86 -2.82
C GLY A 48 -4.64 1.04 -2.43
N LEU A 49 -4.54 -0.15 -3.01
CA LEU A 49 -3.37 -1.01 -2.89
C LEU A 49 -3.17 -1.76 -4.20
N THR A 50 -1.93 -1.78 -4.67
CA THR A 50 -1.55 -2.60 -5.83
C THR A 50 -0.22 -3.28 -5.54
N ASP A 51 -0.25 -4.61 -5.55
CA ASP A 51 0.97 -5.42 -5.40
C ASP A 51 1.80 -5.32 -6.68
N LEU A 52 3.09 -5.07 -6.54
CA LEU A 52 4.04 -4.94 -7.63
C LEU A 52 4.98 -6.13 -7.70
N VAL A 53 5.38 -6.65 -6.55
CA VAL A 53 6.20 -7.86 -6.40
C VAL A 53 5.53 -8.76 -5.39
N THR A 54 5.36 -10.03 -5.75
CA THR A 54 4.68 -11.02 -4.90
C THR A 54 5.46 -12.33 -4.89
N ASP A 55 4.96 -13.33 -4.17
CA ASP A 55 5.50 -14.68 -4.17
C ASP A 55 5.42 -15.34 -5.57
N GLN A 56 4.52 -14.89 -6.42
CA GLN A 56 4.44 -15.35 -7.81
C GLN A 56 5.66 -14.95 -8.64
N ASP A 57 6.38 -13.91 -8.21
CA ASP A 57 7.67 -13.54 -8.81
C ASP A 57 8.83 -14.37 -8.25
N GLY A 58 8.55 -15.34 -7.39
CA GLY A 58 9.57 -16.14 -6.71
C GLY A 58 10.25 -15.37 -5.57
N SER A 59 9.66 -14.28 -5.12
CA SER A 59 10.24 -13.43 -4.08
C SER A 59 9.83 -13.87 -2.67
N SER A 60 10.76 -13.76 -1.72
CA SER A 60 10.47 -13.93 -0.30
C SER A 60 9.83 -12.71 0.33
N MET A 61 9.86 -11.57 -0.33
CA MET A 61 9.24 -10.32 0.12
C MET A 61 8.23 -9.84 -0.90
N ALA A 62 7.25 -9.07 -0.43
CA ALA A 62 6.30 -8.38 -1.29
C ALA A 62 6.63 -6.90 -1.33
N ALA A 63 6.27 -6.25 -2.42
CA ALA A 63 6.33 -4.80 -2.54
C ALA A 63 5.14 -4.32 -3.35
N GLY A 64 4.67 -3.13 -3.01
CA GLY A 64 3.56 -2.53 -3.72
C GLY A 64 3.40 -1.07 -3.37
N PHE A 65 2.38 -0.45 -3.96
CA PHE A 65 2.02 0.92 -3.66
C PHE A 65 0.69 0.95 -2.91
N MET A 66 0.57 1.89 -2.00
CA MET A 66 -0.71 2.26 -1.38
C MET A 66 -0.95 3.75 -1.57
N GLN A 67 -2.21 4.10 -1.66
CA GLN A 67 -2.63 5.50 -1.85
C GLN A 67 -4.03 5.70 -1.28
N TRP A 68 -4.18 6.75 -0.49
CA TRP A 68 -5.51 7.18 -0.05
C TRP A 68 -5.46 8.63 0.41
N GLU A 69 -6.63 9.15 0.77
CA GLU A 69 -6.78 10.49 1.31
C GLU A 69 -7.76 10.50 2.48
N ASN A 70 -7.50 11.37 3.41
CA ASN A 70 -8.38 11.75 4.53
C ASN A 70 -9.08 10.57 5.21
N ALA A 71 -8.29 9.58 5.64
CA ALA A 71 -8.80 8.41 6.35
C ALA A 71 -7.75 7.83 7.27
N PHE A 72 -8.22 7.23 8.38
CA PHE A 72 -7.43 6.45 9.32
C PHE A 72 -8.13 5.13 9.56
N PHE A 73 -7.38 4.04 9.60
CA PHE A 73 -7.94 2.72 9.82
C PHE A 73 -7.00 1.85 10.67
N PRO A 74 -7.54 0.96 11.51
CA PRO A 74 -6.72 0.06 12.33
C PRO A 74 -6.14 -1.06 11.48
N TRP A 75 -4.92 -1.44 11.81
CA TRP A 75 -4.25 -2.56 11.16
C TRP A 75 -3.24 -3.20 12.11
N THR A 76 -3.21 -4.52 12.16
CA THR A 76 -2.20 -5.26 12.92
C THR A 76 -1.27 -5.95 11.93
N LEU A 77 0.03 -5.68 12.06
CA LEU A 77 1.04 -6.28 11.20
C LEU A 77 1.55 -7.58 11.82
N ASN A 78 1.28 -8.68 11.17
CA ASN A 78 1.84 -9.99 11.53
C ASN A 78 3.12 -10.28 10.71
N TYR A 79 3.80 -9.24 10.27
CA TYR A 79 4.95 -9.25 9.38
C TYR A 79 5.74 -7.95 9.59
N ASP A 80 6.97 -7.90 9.09
CA ASP A 80 7.77 -6.69 9.09
C ASP A 80 7.46 -5.86 7.84
N GLU A 81 7.42 -4.54 7.99
CA GLU A 81 7.12 -3.64 6.88
C GLU A 81 8.04 -2.42 6.89
N ILE A 82 8.48 -2.05 5.69
CA ILE A 82 9.15 -0.78 5.43
C ILE A 82 8.28 0.01 4.46
N ASP A 83 8.04 1.28 4.77
CA ASP A 83 7.29 2.20 3.92
C ASP A 83 8.18 3.37 3.53
N MET A 84 8.22 3.68 2.25
CA MET A 84 8.85 4.91 1.75
C MET A 84 7.77 5.81 1.15
N VAL A 85 7.60 6.97 1.73
CA VAL A 85 6.59 7.93 1.26
C VAL A 85 7.07 8.60 -0.02
N LEU A 86 6.22 8.55 -1.04
CA LEU A 86 6.48 9.14 -2.36
C LEU A 86 5.80 10.50 -2.49
N GLU A 87 4.58 10.62 -1.97
CA GLU A 87 3.78 11.85 -2.02
C GLU A 87 2.96 11.98 -0.75
N GLY A 88 2.79 13.21 -0.28
CA GLY A 88 1.95 13.49 0.88
C GLY A 88 2.61 13.11 2.19
N GLU A 89 1.80 12.56 3.10
CA GLU A 89 2.27 12.22 4.43
C GLU A 89 1.56 10.97 4.98
N LEU A 90 2.33 10.10 5.62
CA LEU A 90 1.84 8.89 6.27
C LEU A 90 1.89 9.08 7.77
N HIS A 91 0.74 8.94 8.43
CA HIS A 91 0.61 8.95 9.88
C HIS A 91 0.43 7.54 10.41
N VAL A 92 1.19 7.19 11.44
CA VAL A 92 1.02 5.93 12.17
C VAL A 92 0.83 6.26 13.65
N ARG A 93 -0.32 5.85 14.17
CA ARG A 93 -0.65 5.99 15.59
C ARG A 93 -0.46 4.67 16.30
N HIS A 94 0.28 4.70 17.40
CA HIS A 94 0.59 3.51 18.17
C HIS A 94 0.87 3.90 19.63
N GLN A 95 0.16 3.28 20.56
CA GLN A 95 0.37 3.48 22.00
C GLN A 95 0.36 4.96 22.41
N GLY A 96 -0.59 5.73 21.88
CA GLY A 96 -0.75 7.15 22.22
C GLY A 96 0.22 8.09 21.52
N GLU A 97 1.09 7.57 20.68
CA GLU A 97 2.08 8.33 19.91
C GLU A 97 1.69 8.37 18.44
N THR A 98 1.96 9.49 17.78
CA THR A 98 1.78 9.61 16.33
C THR A 98 3.12 9.94 15.69
N LEU A 99 3.54 9.08 14.76
CA LEU A 99 4.71 9.32 13.92
C LEU A 99 4.26 9.70 12.51
N VAL A 100 4.94 10.66 11.92
CA VAL A 100 4.61 11.18 10.59
C VAL A 100 5.82 11.07 9.68
N ALA A 101 5.63 10.40 8.56
CA ALA A 101 6.63 10.34 7.49
C ALA A 101 6.13 11.15 6.31
N LYS A 102 7.00 11.98 5.75
CA LYS A 102 6.72 12.83 4.58
C LYS A 102 7.47 12.31 3.36
N ALA A 103 7.18 12.85 2.20
CA ALA A 103 7.81 12.43 0.95
C ALA A 103 9.34 12.33 1.09
N GLY A 104 9.88 11.16 0.76
CA GLY A 104 11.30 10.83 0.92
C GLY A 104 11.68 10.17 2.24
N ASP A 105 10.79 10.19 3.23
CA ASP A 105 11.05 9.54 4.52
C ASP A 105 10.75 8.05 4.46
N VAL A 106 11.45 7.30 5.29
CA VAL A 106 11.28 5.85 5.43
C VAL A 106 10.81 5.52 6.84
N MET A 107 9.75 4.71 6.92
CA MET A 107 9.20 4.24 8.19
C MET A 107 9.38 2.72 8.28
N PHE A 108 9.84 2.24 9.42
CA PHE A 108 9.88 0.81 9.72
C PHE A 108 8.83 0.47 10.77
N ILE A 109 8.02 -0.55 10.47
CA ILE A 109 7.00 -1.05 11.37
C ILE A 109 7.30 -2.52 11.65
N PRO A 110 7.70 -2.86 12.89
CA PRO A 110 8.04 -4.24 13.21
C PRO A 110 6.82 -5.14 13.32
N LYS A 111 7.04 -6.41 13.03
CA LYS A 111 6.05 -7.48 13.24
C LYS A 111 5.48 -7.40 14.65
N GLY A 112 4.15 -7.57 14.76
CA GLY A 112 3.43 -7.55 16.03
C GLY A 112 2.86 -6.19 16.39
N SER A 113 3.06 -5.18 15.55
CA SER A 113 2.54 -3.84 15.81
C SER A 113 1.06 -3.75 15.49
N SER A 114 0.27 -3.30 16.46
CA SER A 114 -1.13 -2.92 16.26
C SER A 114 -1.19 -1.41 16.21
N ILE A 115 -1.52 -0.89 15.04
CA ILE A 115 -1.42 0.53 14.72
C ILE A 115 -2.71 1.05 14.11
N GLU A 116 -2.73 2.35 13.92
CA GLU A 116 -3.69 3.02 13.06
C GLU A 116 -2.90 3.70 11.93
N PHE A 117 -3.14 3.23 10.68
CA PHE A 117 -2.61 3.88 9.49
C PHE A 117 -3.50 5.04 9.10
N GLY A 118 -2.92 6.13 8.66
CA GLY A 118 -3.75 7.22 8.20
C GLY A 118 -3.03 8.36 7.54
N THR A 119 -3.84 9.27 7.04
CA THR A 119 -3.40 10.60 6.63
C THR A 119 -4.57 11.56 6.75
N PRO A 120 -4.34 12.77 7.26
CA PRO A 120 -5.37 13.81 7.25
C PRO A 120 -5.48 14.53 5.91
N SER A 121 -4.55 14.29 5.00
CA SER A 121 -4.49 14.90 3.67
C SER A 121 -4.45 13.82 2.60
N THR A 122 -3.30 13.58 2.03
CA THR A 122 -3.05 12.55 1.01
C THR A 122 -1.79 11.78 1.33
N VAL A 123 -1.71 10.54 0.86
CA VAL A 123 -0.48 9.76 0.93
C VAL A 123 -0.39 8.79 -0.24
N ARG A 124 0.82 8.66 -0.76
CA ARG A 124 1.22 7.60 -1.68
C ARG A 124 2.58 7.11 -1.23
N PHE A 125 2.71 5.79 -1.01
CA PHE A 125 3.96 5.22 -0.53
C PHE A 125 4.20 3.84 -1.13
N LEU A 126 5.49 3.48 -1.17
CA LEU A 126 5.94 2.12 -1.45
C LEU A 126 5.95 1.37 -0.12
N TYR A 127 5.30 0.21 -0.05
CA TYR A 127 5.52 -0.72 1.05
C TYR A 127 6.38 -1.88 0.58
N VAL A 128 7.20 -2.38 1.50
CA VAL A 128 7.91 -3.65 1.38
C VAL A 128 7.58 -4.46 2.61
N ALA A 129 7.05 -5.66 2.42
CA ALA A 129 6.63 -6.55 3.51
C ALA A 129 7.35 -7.89 3.42
N TRP A 130 7.73 -8.41 4.56
CA TRP A 130 8.31 -9.75 4.66
C TRP A 130 7.57 -10.53 5.76
N PRO A 131 7.06 -11.74 5.46
CA PRO A 131 7.16 -12.48 4.19
C PRO A 131 6.15 -12.01 3.13
N ALA A 132 6.30 -12.51 1.90
CA ALA A 132 5.50 -12.08 0.76
C ALA A 132 4.01 -12.37 0.89
N ASN A 133 3.63 -13.36 1.68
CA ASN A 133 2.23 -13.72 1.92
C ASN A 133 1.59 -12.94 3.08
N TRP A 134 2.04 -11.73 3.33
CA TRP A 134 1.65 -10.91 4.48
C TRP A 134 0.13 -10.77 4.67
N GLN A 135 -0.65 -10.76 3.58
CA GLN A 135 -2.11 -10.61 3.67
C GLN A 135 -2.80 -11.83 4.27
N SER A 136 -2.16 -12.99 4.24
CA SER A 136 -2.72 -14.24 4.78
C SER A 136 -2.22 -14.61 6.17
N LEU A 137 -1.45 -13.75 6.78
CA LEU A 137 -0.87 -14.00 8.12
C LEU A 137 -1.76 -13.53 9.26
#